data_88946d40375f1590a8552687f9ce41ff
#
_entry.id   88946d40375f1590a8552687f9ce41ff
#
_cell.length_a   1.000
_cell.length_b   1.000
_cell.length_c   1.000
_cell.angle_alpha   90.00
_cell.angle_beta   90.00
_cell.angle_gamma   90.00
#
_symmetry.space_group_name_H-M   'P 1'
#
loop_
_entity.id
_entity.type
_entity.pdbx_description
1 polymer ?
#
loop_
_entity_poly.entity_id
_entity_poly.type
_entity_poly.pdbx_seq_one_letter_code
_entity_poly.pdbx_strand_id
1 'polypeptide(L)'
;MQIVKEGYIFIIVPLILGLILLITGWAGVSIISGILCIFISLFCVYFFRDPAIEITKGDDLILSPCNGTVLEVSENENEKVIRVFLSVLDVHLQRSPIIGKVVSVEYRPGKFLKAMEPQAHIVNEQNVITIENENGKYVVKQIAGILARRCVSWVKPGDFLQSGDKIGIIKFSSQVDLHMPKNICIKIKQGDKVVSGVTIVATLQI
;
A
#
# COMPACT_ATOMS: atom_id res chain seq x y z
N MET A 1 -9.16 15.39 4.24
CA MET A 1 -8.59 14.46 3.25
C MET A 1 -7.43 15.17 2.56
N GLN A 2 -6.25 14.61 2.60
CA GLN A 2 -5.08 15.12 1.87
C GLN A 2 -4.84 14.25 0.63
N ILE A 3 -3.97 14.73 -0.27
CA ILE A 3 -3.55 13.97 -1.44
C ILE A 3 -2.04 13.80 -1.35
N VAL A 4 -1.55 12.57 -1.56
CA VAL A 4 -0.12 12.30 -1.56
C VAL A 4 0.55 12.96 -2.77
N LYS A 5 1.78 13.48 -2.56
CA LYS A 5 2.54 14.25 -3.57
C LYS A 5 2.75 13.49 -4.89
N GLU A 6 2.88 12.16 -4.81
CA GLU A 6 3.04 11.27 -5.96
C GLU A 6 1.82 11.26 -6.89
N GLY A 7 0.66 11.75 -6.42
CA GLY A 7 -0.58 11.84 -7.18
C GLY A 7 -0.69 13.09 -8.05
N TYR A 8 -0.02 14.19 -7.70
CA TYR A 8 -0.25 15.49 -8.35
C TYR A 8 -0.08 15.45 -9.86
N ILE A 9 0.94 14.80 -10.38
CA ILE A 9 1.16 14.72 -11.84
C ILE A 9 0.02 13.97 -12.54
N PHE A 10 -0.49 12.89 -11.92
CA PHE A 10 -1.60 12.09 -12.46
C PHE A 10 -2.96 12.79 -12.36
N ILE A 11 -3.07 13.82 -11.53
CA ILE A 11 -4.28 14.64 -11.36
C ILE A 11 -4.22 15.84 -12.31
N ILE A 12 -3.14 16.61 -12.25
CA ILE A 12 -3.03 17.91 -12.92
C ILE A 12 -2.92 17.75 -14.44
N VAL A 13 -2.11 16.80 -14.93
CA VAL A 13 -1.89 16.62 -16.36
C VAL A 13 -3.18 16.25 -17.11
N PRO A 14 -3.96 15.21 -16.67
CA PRO A 14 -5.23 14.90 -17.33
C PRO A 14 -6.26 16.03 -17.16
N LEU A 15 -6.27 16.74 -16.01
CA LEU A 15 -7.19 17.86 -15.80
C LEU A 15 -6.96 18.96 -16.82
N ILE A 16 -5.70 19.44 -16.97
CA ILE A 16 -5.34 20.50 -17.91
C ILE A 16 -5.63 20.05 -19.34
N LEU A 17 -5.23 18.83 -19.72
CA LEU A 17 -5.50 18.28 -21.04
C LEU A 17 -7.00 18.22 -21.33
N GLY A 18 -7.78 17.75 -20.36
CA GLY A 18 -9.23 17.68 -20.48
C GLY A 18 -9.88 19.05 -20.68
N LEU A 19 -9.44 20.05 -19.92
CA LEU A 19 -9.94 21.43 -20.08
C LEU A 19 -9.57 22.02 -21.45
N ILE A 20 -8.34 21.82 -21.93
CA ILE A 20 -7.91 22.27 -23.25
C ILE A 20 -8.78 21.64 -24.34
N LEU A 21 -9.02 20.32 -24.29
CA LEU A 21 -9.84 19.59 -25.27
C LEU A 21 -11.30 20.06 -25.26
N LEU A 22 -11.84 20.45 -24.13
CA LEU A 22 -13.21 20.98 -24.02
C LEU A 22 -13.31 22.41 -24.57
N ILE A 23 -12.30 23.26 -24.33
CA ILE A 23 -12.29 24.66 -24.79
C ILE A 23 -12.02 24.74 -26.30
N THR A 24 -11.11 23.92 -26.82
CA THR A 24 -10.76 23.93 -28.25
C THR A 24 -11.75 23.20 -29.15
N GLY A 25 -12.62 22.39 -28.60
CA GLY A 25 -13.78 21.64 -29.07
C GLY A 25 -14.11 21.61 -30.57
N TRP A 26 -13.20 21.17 -31.44
CA TRP A 26 -13.37 21.20 -32.90
C TRP A 26 -14.21 20.04 -33.47
N ALA A 27 -14.46 19.01 -32.69
CA ALA A 27 -15.30 17.88 -33.09
C ALA A 27 -15.78 17.12 -31.85
N GLY A 28 -16.86 16.32 -31.99
CA GLY A 28 -17.41 15.51 -30.90
C GLY A 28 -16.37 14.61 -30.21
N VAL A 29 -15.34 14.15 -30.92
CA VAL A 29 -14.23 13.33 -30.38
C VAL A 29 -13.43 14.10 -29.33
N SER A 30 -13.17 15.42 -29.52
CA SER A 30 -12.42 16.22 -28.55
C SER A 30 -13.20 16.44 -27.26
N ILE A 31 -14.52 16.57 -27.35
CA ILE A 31 -15.38 16.71 -26.17
C ILE A 31 -15.40 15.42 -25.33
N ILE A 32 -15.57 14.25 -25.98
CA ILE A 32 -15.56 12.94 -25.32
C ILE A 32 -14.20 12.70 -24.65
N SER A 33 -13.11 12.96 -25.37
CA SER A 33 -11.76 12.80 -24.83
C SER A 33 -11.47 13.76 -23.67
N GLY A 34 -11.98 14.97 -23.72
CA GLY A 34 -11.89 15.96 -22.65
C GLY A 34 -12.60 15.50 -21.39
N ILE A 35 -13.84 15.00 -21.53
CA ILE A 35 -14.61 14.43 -20.41
C ILE A 35 -13.88 13.22 -19.81
N LEU A 36 -13.35 12.33 -20.64
CA LEU A 36 -12.58 11.16 -20.17
C LEU A 36 -11.33 11.57 -19.38
N CYS A 37 -10.59 12.57 -19.85
CA CYS A 37 -9.43 13.10 -19.13
C CYS A 37 -9.82 13.67 -17.75
N ILE A 38 -10.92 14.41 -17.65
CA ILE A 38 -11.42 14.92 -16.37
C ILE A 38 -11.81 13.75 -15.46
N PHE A 39 -12.48 12.73 -15.98
CA PHE A 39 -12.84 11.54 -15.20
C PHE A 39 -11.61 10.82 -14.67
N ILE A 40 -10.55 10.66 -15.48
CA ILE A 40 -9.27 10.09 -15.06
C ILE A 40 -8.64 10.94 -13.95
N SER A 41 -8.68 12.26 -14.06
CA SER A 41 -8.17 13.15 -13.02
C SER A 41 -8.91 12.96 -11.70
N LEU A 42 -10.24 12.92 -11.73
CA LEU A 42 -11.07 12.69 -10.53
C LEU A 42 -10.82 11.31 -9.91
N PHE A 43 -10.65 10.29 -10.74
CA PHE A 43 -10.25 8.96 -10.27
C PHE A 43 -8.88 9.01 -9.57
N CYS A 44 -7.91 9.75 -10.12
CA CYS A 44 -6.59 9.92 -9.49
C CYS A 44 -6.67 10.68 -8.16
N VAL A 45 -7.55 11.69 -8.03
CA VAL A 45 -7.83 12.35 -6.74
C VAL A 45 -8.31 11.33 -5.71
N TYR A 46 -9.24 10.47 -6.10
CA TYR A 46 -9.76 9.42 -5.23
C TYR A 46 -8.69 8.39 -4.88
N PHE A 47 -7.90 7.94 -5.86
CA PHE A 47 -6.86 6.91 -5.69
C PHE A 47 -5.73 7.37 -4.76
N PHE A 48 -5.22 8.60 -4.95
CA PHE A 48 -4.11 9.16 -4.18
C PHE A 48 -4.54 9.85 -2.89
N ARG A 49 -5.76 9.56 -2.42
CA ARG A 49 -6.27 10.13 -1.17
C ARG A 49 -5.51 9.60 0.04
N ASP A 50 -5.29 10.48 1.00
CA ASP A 50 -4.79 10.20 2.33
C ASP A 50 -5.86 10.63 3.35
N PRO A 51 -6.74 9.72 3.74
CA PRO A 51 -7.78 10.02 4.73
C PRO A 51 -7.15 10.21 6.11
N ALA A 52 -7.69 11.15 6.87
CA ALA A 52 -7.40 11.24 8.29
C ALA A 52 -7.99 9.99 8.98
N ILE A 53 -7.15 9.27 9.70
CA ILE A 53 -7.54 8.09 10.47
C ILE A 53 -7.05 8.25 11.90
N GLU A 54 -7.76 7.65 12.84
CA GLU A 54 -7.30 7.49 14.20
C GLU A 54 -6.53 6.18 14.31
N ILE A 55 -5.25 6.28 14.66
CA ILE A 55 -4.38 5.10 14.80
C ILE A 55 -4.75 4.34 16.07
N THR A 56 -4.97 3.03 15.94
CA THR A 56 -5.22 2.17 17.10
C THR A 56 -3.97 2.09 17.98
N LYS A 57 -4.13 2.36 19.27
CA LYS A 57 -3.04 2.41 20.25
C LYS A 57 -2.98 1.14 21.08
N GLY A 58 -1.75 0.71 21.42
CA GLY A 58 -1.46 -0.43 22.29
C GLY A 58 -0.06 -0.96 21.98
N ASP A 59 0.68 -1.29 23.02
CA ASP A 59 2.11 -1.66 22.90
C ASP A 59 2.29 -3.07 22.31
N ASP A 60 1.31 -3.95 22.54
CA ASP A 60 1.36 -5.35 22.07
C ASP A 60 0.68 -5.55 20.71
N LEU A 61 0.21 -4.48 20.08
CA LEU A 61 -0.59 -4.55 18.88
C LEU A 61 0.27 -4.51 17.62
N ILE A 62 -0.07 -5.37 16.67
CA ILE A 62 0.46 -5.31 15.31
C ILE A 62 -0.69 -4.90 14.40
N LEU A 63 -0.53 -3.74 13.76
CA LEU A 63 -1.57 -3.13 12.93
C LEU A 63 -1.42 -3.52 11.46
N SER A 64 -2.51 -3.50 10.73
CA SER A 64 -2.44 -3.68 9.28
C SER A 64 -1.58 -2.58 8.63
N PRO A 65 -0.59 -2.94 7.80
CA PRO A 65 0.22 -1.95 7.09
C PRO A 65 -0.52 -1.31 5.90
N CYS A 66 -1.66 -1.85 5.48
CA CYS A 66 -2.39 -1.39 4.30
C CYS A 66 -3.91 -1.59 4.44
N ASN A 67 -4.67 -0.94 3.54
CA ASN A 67 -6.07 -1.26 3.33
C ASN A 67 -6.20 -2.41 2.33
N GLY A 68 -7.23 -3.25 2.48
CA GLY A 68 -7.49 -4.29 1.49
C GLY A 68 -8.24 -5.50 2.02
N THR A 69 -8.10 -6.61 1.31
CA THR A 69 -8.68 -7.91 1.68
C THR A 69 -7.56 -8.91 1.91
N VAL A 70 -7.62 -9.63 3.01
CA VAL A 70 -6.65 -10.69 3.33
C VAL A 70 -6.79 -11.82 2.31
N LEU A 71 -5.74 -12.06 1.53
CA LEU A 71 -5.67 -13.16 0.57
C LEU A 71 -5.30 -14.46 1.23
N GLU A 72 -4.36 -14.39 2.16
CA GLU A 72 -3.78 -15.58 2.78
C GLU A 72 -3.19 -15.22 4.14
N VAL A 73 -3.30 -16.16 5.05
CA VAL A 73 -2.57 -16.19 6.31
C VAL A 73 -1.81 -17.51 6.33
N SER A 74 -0.49 -17.45 6.35
CA SER A 74 0.38 -18.61 6.34
C SER A 74 1.39 -18.58 7.47
N GLU A 75 1.81 -19.75 7.90
CA GLU A 75 2.82 -19.94 8.94
C GLU A 75 3.83 -20.99 8.44
N ASN A 76 5.11 -20.72 8.63
CA ASN A 76 6.18 -21.66 8.41
C ASN A 76 7.01 -21.83 9.69
N GLU A 77 8.14 -22.56 9.61
CA GLU A 77 8.97 -22.84 10.78
C GLU A 77 9.56 -21.57 11.44
N ASN A 78 9.71 -20.48 10.71
CA ASN A 78 10.46 -19.30 11.14
C ASN A 78 9.59 -18.04 11.31
N GLU A 79 8.48 -17.93 10.57
CA GLU A 79 7.69 -16.70 10.48
C GLU A 79 6.21 -16.95 10.22
N LYS A 80 5.39 -15.95 10.50
CA LYS A 80 3.99 -15.84 10.09
C LYS A 80 3.85 -14.76 9.04
N VAL A 81 3.07 -15.02 8.00
CA VAL A 81 2.88 -14.10 6.88
C VAL A 81 1.40 -13.82 6.66
N ILE A 82 1.06 -12.55 6.53
CA ILE A 82 -0.25 -12.08 6.11
C ILE A 82 -0.09 -11.41 4.75
N ARG A 83 -0.84 -11.87 3.74
CA ARG A 83 -0.92 -11.27 2.42
C ARG A 83 -2.22 -10.52 2.24
N VAL A 84 -2.14 -9.27 1.83
CA VAL A 84 -3.31 -8.40 1.63
C VAL A 84 -3.32 -7.90 0.20
N PHE A 85 -4.46 -8.09 -0.47
CA PHE A 85 -4.73 -7.52 -1.79
C PHE A 85 -5.34 -6.13 -1.64
N LEU A 86 -4.81 -5.18 -2.39
CA LEU A 86 -5.34 -3.82 -2.49
C LEU A 86 -6.02 -3.66 -3.85
N SER A 87 -7.34 -3.50 -3.85
CA SER A 87 -8.08 -3.13 -5.06
C SER A 87 -7.81 -1.66 -5.40
N VAL A 88 -8.03 -1.26 -6.66
CA VAL A 88 -7.85 0.14 -7.10
C VAL A 88 -8.74 1.14 -6.34
N LEU A 89 -9.76 0.67 -5.62
CA LEU A 89 -10.64 1.48 -4.80
C LEU A 89 -10.16 1.64 -3.36
N ASP A 90 -9.21 0.82 -2.92
CA ASP A 90 -8.62 0.89 -1.59
C ASP A 90 -7.64 2.07 -1.47
N VAL A 91 -7.32 2.48 -0.25
CA VAL A 91 -6.24 3.44 0.02
C VAL A 91 -4.91 2.72 -0.15
N HIS A 92 -4.05 3.24 -1.03
CA HIS A 92 -2.78 2.61 -1.38
C HIS A 92 -1.57 3.12 -0.58
N LEU A 93 -1.82 3.89 0.47
CA LEU A 93 -0.80 4.34 1.41
C LEU A 93 -0.53 3.24 2.44
N GLN A 94 0.75 2.91 2.66
CA GLN A 94 1.16 1.95 3.67
C GLN A 94 1.67 2.66 4.92
N ARG A 95 1.46 1.98 6.06
CA ARG A 95 1.85 2.46 7.39
C ARG A 95 2.67 1.42 8.14
N SER A 96 3.48 1.87 9.09
CA SER A 96 4.20 0.97 9.97
C SER A 96 3.24 0.13 10.79
N PRO A 97 3.39 -1.21 10.79
CA PRO A 97 2.56 -2.09 11.61
C PRO A 97 2.88 -2.03 13.11
N ILE A 98 4.08 -1.57 13.44
CA ILE A 98 4.63 -1.56 14.82
C ILE A 98 5.45 -0.31 15.05
N ILE A 99 5.77 -0.06 16.33
CA ILE A 99 6.85 0.85 16.71
C ILE A 99 8.21 0.15 16.51
N GLY A 100 9.20 0.82 15.93
CA GLY A 100 10.52 0.24 15.71
C GLY A 100 11.43 1.05 14.81
N LYS A 101 12.64 0.55 14.62
CA LYS A 101 13.68 1.16 13.77
C LYS A 101 13.69 0.48 12.40
N VAL A 102 13.74 1.25 11.35
CA VAL A 102 13.97 0.74 9.99
C VAL A 102 15.43 0.28 9.89
N VAL A 103 15.65 -1.01 9.68
CA VAL A 103 16.99 -1.59 9.56
C VAL A 103 17.41 -1.75 8.10
N SER A 104 16.47 -1.98 7.19
CA SER A 104 16.76 -2.02 5.75
C SER A 104 15.58 -1.60 4.90
N VAL A 105 15.88 -1.04 3.73
CA VAL A 105 14.93 -0.80 2.64
C VAL A 105 15.60 -1.30 1.37
N GLU A 106 15.05 -2.35 0.78
CA GLU A 106 15.61 -3.01 -0.39
C GLU A 106 14.62 -2.95 -1.56
N TYR A 107 15.05 -2.34 -2.67
CA TYR A 107 14.30 -2.39 -3.92
C TYR A 107 14.70 -3.63 -4.72
N ARG A 108 13.72 -4.41 -5.12
CA ARG A 108 13.89 -5.60 -5.96
C ARG A 108 13.17 -5.37 -7.29
N PRO A 109 13.88 -5.21 -8.39
CA PRO A 109 13.28 -5.16 -9.72
C PRO A 109 12.61 -6.49 -10.04
N GLY A 110 11.50 -6.44 -10.79
CA GLY A 110 10.74 -7.64 -11.08
C GLY A 110 9.76 -7.48 -12.24
N LYS A 111 8.84 -8.43 -12.35
CA LYS A 111 7.73 -8.44 -13.31
C LYS A 111 6.54 -7.66 -12.78
N PHE A 112 5.46 -7.62 -13.57
CA PHE A 112 4.19 -6.97 -13.24
C PHE A 112 3.02 -7.92 -13.52
N LEU A 113 3.02 -9.08 -12.85
CA LEU A 113 1.89 -10.02 -12.89
C LEU A 113 0.72 -9.43 -12.10
N LYS A 114 -0.51 -9.96 -12.34
CA LYS A 114 -1.67 -9.59 -11.52
C LYS A 114 -1.38 -9.91 -10.06
N ALA A 115 -1.71 -8.99 -9.15
CA ALA A 115 -1.42 -9.13 -7.72
C ALA A 115 -2.03 -10.40 -7.07
N MET A 116 -3.07 -10.97 -7.67
CA MET A 116 -3.72 -12.21 -7.20
C MET A 116 -3.07 -13.48 -7.74
N GLU A 117 -2.10 -13.39 -8.65
CA GLU A 117 -1.40 -14.58 -9.16
C GLU A 117 -0.48 -15.16 -8.08
N PRO A 118 -0.45 -16.51 -7.90
CA PRO A 118 0.33 -17.13 -6.84
C PRO A 118 1.82 -16.81 -6.84
N GLN A 119 2.39 -16.50 -8.02
CA GLN A 119 3.81 -16.16 -8.17
C GLN A 119 4.10 -14.65 -8.03
N ALA A 120 3.08 -13.80 -7.97
CA ALA A 120 3.27 -12.34 -7.94
C ALA A 120 4.18 -11.89 -6.79
N HIS A 121 4.00 -12.46 -5.59
CA HIS A 121 4.79 -12.15 -4.41
C HIS A 121 6.28 -12.56 -4.50
N ILE A 122 6.64 -13.35 -5.51
CA ILE A 122 8.02 -13.81 -5.74
C ILE A 122 8.68 -13.00 -6.85
N VAL A 123 7.96 -12.80 -7.98
CA VAL A 123 8.58 -12.32 -9.22
C VAL A 123 8.30 -10.86 -9.56
N ASN A 124 7.30 -10.24 -8.93
CA ASN A 124 6.98 -8.84 -9.21
C ASN A 124 7.97 -7.88 -8.55
N GLU A 125 8.02 -6.65 -9.09
CA GLU A 125 8.76 -5.54 -8.47
C GLU A 125 8.31 -5.32 -7.03
N GLN A 126 9.28 -5.16 -6.12
CA GLN A 126 9.03 -5.04 -4.68
C GLN A 126 9.91 -3.98 -4.03
N ASN A 127 9.37 -3.33 -3.00
CA ASN A 127 10.17 -2.74 -1.94
C ASN A 127 10.00 -3.59 -0.68
N VAL A 128 11.12 -3.97 -0.08
CA VAL A 128 11.17 -4.76 1.16
C VAL A 128 11.66 -3.85 2.27
N ILE A 129 10.76 -3.49 3.18
CA ILE A 129 11.03 -2.60 4.32
C ILE A 129 11.10 -3.47 5.57
N THR A 130 12.27 -3.53 6.21
CA THR A 130 12.47 -4.27 7.46
C THR A 130 12.49 -3.30 8.64
N ILE A 131 11.60 -3.55 9.60
CA ILE A 131 11.46 -2.78 10.84
C ILE A 131 11.78 -3.72 11.99
N GLU A 132 12.59 -3.29 12.95
CA GLU A 132 13.02 -4.11 14.08
C GLU A 132 12.73 -3.39 15.41
N ASN A 133 12.28 -4.15 16.37
CA ASN A 133 12.17 -3.75 17.77
C ASN A 133 12.62 -4.91 18.70
N GLU A 134 12.42 -4.76 20.00
CA GLU A 134 12.78 -5.79 20.99
C GLU A 134 12.07 -7.14 20.80
N ASN A 135 10.90 -7.14 20.13
CA ASN A 135 10.09 -8.34 19.88
C ASN A 135 10.46 -9.05 18.57
N GLY A 136 11.40 -8.49 17.80
CA GLY A 136 11.93 -9.11 16.58
C GLY A 136 11.83 -8.26 15.33
N LYS A 137 11.94 -8.93 14.18
CA LYS A 137 11.92 -8.31 12.84
C LYS A 137 10.57 -8.47 12.17
N TYR A 138 10.09 -7.36 11.64
CA TYR A 138 8.86 -7.27 10.86
C TYR A 138 9.19 -6.78 9.47
N VAL A 139 8.69 -7.45 8.43
CA VAL A 139 8.98 -7.07 7.06
C VAL A 139 7.69 -6.72 6.34
N VAL A 140 7.62 -5.48 5.85
CA VAL A 140 6.54 -5.03 4.96
C VAL A 140 7.06 -5.07 3.54
N LYS A 141 6.51 -5.97 2.70
CA LYS A 141 6.80 -6.02 1.27
C LYS A 141 5.70 -5.31 0.52
N GLN A 142 6.06 -4.22 -0.14
CA GLN A 142 5.23 -3.57 -1.15
C GLN A 142 5.45 -4.29 -2.48
N ILE A 143 4.41 -4.87 -3.07
CA ILE A 143 4.50 -5.70 -4.27
C ILE A 143 3.65 -5.07 -5.37
N ALA A 144 4.29 -4.69 -6.47
CA ALA A 144 3.61 -4.11 -7.61
C ALA A 144 2.69 -5.13 -8.30
N GLY A 145 1.59 -4.65 -8.86
CA GLY A 145 0.70 -5.43 -9.71
C GLY A 145 0.76 -5.00 -11.19
N ILE A 146 -0.17 -5.46 -12.01
CA ILE A 146 -0.15 -5.24 -13.47
C ILE A 146 -0.24 -3.77 -13.89
N LEU A 147 -0.98 -2.96 -13.13
CA LEU A 147 -1.12 -1.52 -13.35
C LEU A 147 -0.11 -0.72 -12.52
N ALA A 148 0.40 -1.31 -11.45
CA ALA A 148 1.36 -0.70 -10.56
C ALA A 148 2.74 -0.78 -11.19
N ARG A 149 3.28 0.35 -11.56
CA ARG A 149 4.64 0.42 -12.11
C ARG A 149 5.66 1.00 -11.13
N ARG A 150 5.30 1.27 -9.86
CA ARG A 150 6.26 1.68 -8.82
C ARG A 150 5.72 1.53 -7.42
N CYS A 151 6.49 0.83 -6.60
CA CYS A 151 6.48 0.93 -5.16
C CYS A 151 7.36 2.11 -4.73
N VAL A 152 6.85 2.99 -3.87
CA VAL A 152 7.60 4.13 -3.35
C VAL A 152 7.74 3.97 -1.84
N SER A 153 8.98 3.90 -1.35
CA SER A 153 9.29 3.98 0.07
C SER A 153 9.58 5.44 0.44
N TRP A 154 9.04 5.89 1.58
CA TRP A 154 9.31 7.22 2.15
C TRP A 154 10.29 7.15 3.31
N VAL A 155 10.65 5.95 3.73
CA VAL A 155 11.54 5.69 4.86
C VAL A 155 12.88 5.16 4.38
N LYS A 156 13.90 5.31 5.22
CA LYS A 156 15.28 4.87 4.96
C LYS A 156 15.84 4.15 6.21
N PRO A 157 16.88 3.34 6.05
CA PRO A 157 17.56 2.74 7.17
C PRO A 157 17.99 3.78 8.20
N GLY A 158 17.72 3.50 9.47
CA GLY A 158 17.98 4.39 10.59
C GLY A 158 16.78 5.20 11.08
N ASP A 159 15.72 5.35 10.28
CA ASP A 159 14.49 6.03 10.72
C ASP A 159 13.84 5.26 11.86
N PHE A 160 13.31 5.99 12.85
CA PHE A 160 12.50 5.42 13.93
C PHE A 160 11.03 5.74 13.69
N LEU A 161 10.18 4.71 13.68
CA LEU A 161 8.77 4.79 13.35
C LEU A 161 7.90 4.54 14.57
N GLN A 162 6.81 5.31 14.68
CA GLN A 162 5.69 4.95 15.53
C GLN A 162 4.76 3.99 14.77
N SER A 163 3.99 3.20 15.51
CA SER A 163 2.91 2.41 14.90
C SER A 163 1.94 3.33 14.17
N GLY A 164 1.63 3.02 12.91
CA GLY A 164 0.78 3.85 12.06
C GLY A 164 1.48 4.95 11.26
N ASP A 165 2.79 5.18 11.45
CA ASP A 165 3.55 6.14 10.63
C ASP A 165 3.55 5.73 9.16
N LYS A 166 3.48 6.72 8.26
CA LYS A 166 3.44 6.49 6.82
C LYS A 166 4.80 6.03 6.31
N ILE A 167 4.85 4.89 5.63
CA ILE A 167 6.10 4.29 5.15
C ILE A 167 6.23 4.28 3.63
N GLY A 168 5.14 4.50 2.89
CA GLY A 168 5.20 4.53 1.44
C GLY A 168 3.85 4.43 0.77
N ILE A 169 3.88 4.29 -0.57
CA ILE A 169 2.70 4.10 -1.42
C ILE A 169 3.01 3.16 -2.58
N ILE A 170 2.03 2.34 -2.96
CA ILE A 170 2.08 1.56 -4.20
C ILE A 170 1.11 2.19 -5.20
N LYS A 171 1.57 2.44 -6.43
CA LYS A 171 0.76 3.08 -7.46
C LYS A 171 0.01 2.02 -8.28
N PHE A 172 -1.32 1.96 -8.15
CA PHE A 172 -2.27 1.13 -8.89
C PHE A 172 -2.14 -0.40 -8.68
N SER A 173 -3.21 -1.02 -8.15
CA SER A 173 -3.42 -2.46 -7.91
C SER A 173 -2.19 -3.23 -7.42
N SER A 174 -2.23 -3.74 -6.21
CA SER A 174 -1.03 -4.20 -5.52
C SER A 174 -1.34 -5.25 -4.46
N GLN A 175 -0.28 -5.80 -3.92
CA GLN A 175 -0.29 -6.67 -2.76
C GLN A 175 0.70 -6.13 -1.72
N VAL A 176 0.37 -6.32 -0.46
CA VAL A 176 1.29 -6.08 0.65
C VAL A 176 1.39 -7.35 1.47
N ASP A 177 2.62 -7.82 1.67
CA ASP A 177 2.91 -8.92 2.58
C ASP A 177 3.51 -8.38 3.87
N LEU A 178 2.95 -8.80 4.99
CA LEU A 178 3.49 -8.55 6.32
C LEU A 178 4.07 -9.84 6.87
N HIS A 179 5.39 -9.89 7.02
CA HIS A 179 6.11 -10.98 7.67
C HIS A 179 6.40 -10.62 9.12
N MET A 180 6.18 -11.55 10.01
CA MET A 180 6.25 -11.36 11.46
C MET A 180 6.97 -12.53 12.12
N PRO A 181 7.59 -12.35 13.31
CA PRO A 181 8.13 -13.44 14.11
C PRO A 181 7.08 -14.50 14.44
N LYS A 182 7.53 -15.72 14.74
CA LYS A 182 6.62 -16.86 15.01
C LYS A 182 5.81 -16.71 16.30
N ASN A 183 6.35 -16.05 17.31
CA ASN A 183 5.74 -15.87 18.63
C ASN A 183 4.64 -14.80 18.67
N ILE A 184 3.78 -14.77 17.66
CA ILE A 184 2.71 -13.78 17.48
C ILE A 184 1.37 -14.50 17.36
N CYS A 185 0.30 -13.95 17.96
CA CYS A 185 -1.06 -14.44 17.83
C CYS A 185 -1.80 -13.69 16.73
N ILE A 186 -2.08 -14.33 15.60
CA ILE A 186 -2.85 -13.73 14.49
C ILE A 186 -4.32 -13.60 14.91
N LYS A 187 -4.95 -12.46 14.59
CA LYS A 187 -6.34 -12.11 14.96
C LYS A 187 -7.28 -12.03 13.76
N ILE A 188 -6.77 -12.22 12.55
CA ILE A 188 -7.54 -12.14 11.30
C ILE A 188 -7.44 -13.44 10.53
N LYS A 189 -8.30 -13.59 9.53
CA LYS A 189 -8.35 -14.76 8.64
C LYS A 189 -8.48 -14.33 7.18
N GLN A 190 -8.30 -15.26 6.28
CA GLN A 190 -8.54 -15.06 4.85
C GLN A 190 -9.96 -14.54 4.59
N GLY A 191 -10.07 -13.55 3.73
CA GLY A 191 -11.31 -12.86 3.36
C GLY A 191 -11.64 -11.65 4.22
N ASP A 192 -11.00 -11.45 5.35
CA ASP A 192 -11.25 -10.28 6.19
C ASP A 192 -10.81 -8.99 5.50
N LYS A 193 -11.57 -7.90 5.73
CA LYS A 193 -11.21 -6.55 5.32
C LYS A 193 -10.37 -5.89 6.39
N VAL A 194 -9.27 -5.26 5.98
CA VAL A 194 -8.36 -4.57 6.87
C VAL A 194 -8.17 -3.11 6.49
N VAL A 195 -7.91 -2.28 7.48
CA VAL A 195 -7.65 -0.84 7.35
C VAL A 195 -6.30 -0.51 7.95
N SER A 196 -5.46 0.13 7.16
CA SER A 196 -4.10 0.54 7.52
C SER A 196 -4.07 1.37 8.81
N GLY A 197 -3.26 0.96 9.79
CA GLY A 197 -3.11 1.65 11.07
C GLY A 197 -4.31 1.56 12.02
N VAL A 198 -5.39 0.84 11.64
CA VAL A 198 -6.61 0.71 12.45
C VAL A 198 -6.87 -0.74 12.82
N THR A 199 -6.86 -1.65 11.83
CA THR A 199 -7.15 -3.06 12.08
C THR A 199 -5.98 -3.73 12.79
N ILE A 200 -6.27 -4.35 13.95
CA ILE A 200 -5.31 -5.21 14.65
C ILE A 200 -5.25 -6.54 13.90
N VAL A 201 -4.11 -6.83 13.29
CA VAL A 201 -3.91 -8.08 12.54
C VAL A 201 -3.29 -9.18 13.39
N ALA A 202 -2.56 -8.79 14.44
CA ALA A 202 -1.95 -9.73 15.36
C ALA A 202 -1.62 -9.04 16.71
N THR A 203 -1.27 -9.85 17.71
CA THR A 203 -0.78 -9.38 19.01
C THR A 203 0.46 -10.19 19.41
N LEU A 204 1.31 -9.60 20.23
CA LEU A 204 2.38 -10.35 20.88
C LEU A 204 1.76 -11.46 21.76
N GLN A 205 2.43 -12.62 21.83
CA GLN A 205 2.14 -13.62 22.85
C GLN A 205 2.93 -13.23 24.10
N ILE A 206 2.22 -12.78 25.12
CA ILE A 206 2.77 -12.57 26.46
C ILE A 206 2.90 -13.91 27.16
#